data_667a585010938e286a92fec7de4e8f6c
#
_entry.id   667a585010938e286a92fec7de4e8f6c
#
_cell.length_a   1.000
_cell.length_b   1.000
_cell.length_c   1.000
_cell.angle_alpha   90.00
_cell.angle_beta   90.00
_cell.angle_gamma   90.00
#
_symmetry.space_group_name_H-M   'P 1'
#
loop_
_entity.id
_entity.type
_entity.pdbx_description
1 polymer ?
#
loop_
_entity_poly.entity_id
_entity_poly.type
_entity_poly.pdbx_seq_one_letter_code
_entity_poly.pdbx_strand_id
1 'polypeptide(L)'
;MRAAESLTVDDLDRHWETVAGSAWLFADCNVSAEVLQACAARRSIAHYRLAVDAVSVPKAQRLPPRLDSIDALFINEGEASSYLGAQSSASPEDLAKALLECGAQTVVLTCGGRGVTCGDATALTHIPAVPAQRVSATGAGDALVAGTLWRLIAGDTLAGAVLAGAQLAALTLETDRSVRADLSPALLDSRIASGAR
;
A
#
# COMPACT_ATOMS: atom_id res chain seq x y z
N MET A 1 -17.86 2.38 -6.24
CA MET A 1 -17.28 1.06 -5.99
C MET A 1 -17.55 0.03 -7.09
N ARG A 2 -18.70 0.07 -7.80
CA ARG A 2 -19.00 -0.90 -8.89
C ARG A 2 -18.08 -0.79 -10.12
N ALA A 3 -17.49 0.38 -10.43
CA ALA A 3 -16.67 0.56 -11.63
C ALA A 3 -15.35 -0.25 -11.60
N ALA A 4 -14.66 -0.32 -10.46
CA ALA A 4 -13.43 -1.12 -10.35
C ALA A 4 -13.72 -2.65 -10.43
N GLU A 5 -14.86 -3.09 -9.89
CA GLU A 5 -15.28 -4.49 -9.96
C GLU A 5 -15.67 -4.94 -11.37
N SER A 6 -15.93 -4.00 -12.28
CA SER A 6 -16.26 -4.30 -13.69
C SER A 6 -15.05 -4.41 -14.60
N LEU A 7 -13.84 -4.06 -14.11
CA LEU A 7 -12.61 -4.27 -14.87
C LEU A 7 -12.35 -5.76 -15.09
N THR A 8 -11.99 -6.09 -16.33
CA THR A 8 -11.74 -7.47 -16.79
C THR A 8 -10.30 -7.62 -17.27
N VAL A 9 -9.87 -8.84 -17.51
CA VAL A 9 -8.56 -9.11 -18.14
C VAL A 9 -8.51 -8.54 -19.56
N ASP A 10 -9.63 -8.53 -20.28
CA ASP A 10 -9.71 -7.93 -21.62
C ASP A 10 -9.50 -6.40 -21.59
N ASP A 11 -9.90 -5.73 -20.49
CA ASP A 11 -9.61 -4.30 -20.29
C ASP A 11 -8.10 -4.10 -20.09
N LEU A 12 -7.45 -4.97 -19.33
CA LEU A 12 -6.00 -4.96 -19.16
C LEU A 12 -5.29 -5.20 -20.50
N ASP A 13 -5.79 -6.12 -21.33
CA ASP A 13 -5.24 -6.42 -22.66
C ASP A 13 -5.37 -5.22 -23.61
N ARG A 14 -6.50 -4.55 -23.62
CA ARG A 14 -6.71 -3.35 -24.45
C ARG A 14 -5.78 -2.20 -24.12
N HIS A 15 -5.30 -2.11 -22.88
CA HIS A 15 -4.40 -1.06 -22.39
C HIS A 15 -2.97 -1.56 -22.15
N TRP A 16 -2.64 -2.76 -22.65
CA TRP A 16 -1.41 -3.46 -22.32
C TRP A 16 -0.14 -2.67 -22.65
N GLU A 17 -0.09 -1.97 -23.77
CA GLU A 17 1.08 -1.16 -24.14
C GLU A 17 1.41 -0.10 -23.08
N THR A 18 0.38 0.56 -22.54
CA THR A 18 0.54 1.56 -21.47
C THR A 18 1.03 0.91 -20.17
N VAL A 19 0.43 -0.23 -19.80
CA VAL A 19 0.80 -0.98 -18.59
C VAL A 19 2.23 -1.51 -18.70
N ALA A 20 2.57 -2.14 -19.82
CA ALA A 20 3.88 -2.73 -20.06
C ALA A 20 5.01 -1.69 -20.10
N GLY A 21 4.71 -0.47 -20.54
CA GLY A 21 5.65 0.65 -20.56
C GLY A 21 5.82 1.39 -19.22
N SER A 22 5.07 1.03 -18.17
CA SER A 22 5.13 1.70 -16.87
C SER A 22 6.27 1.14 -16.00
N ALA A 23 6.87 2.00 -15.15
CA ALA A 23 7.83 1.55 -14.15
C ALA A 23 7.14 0.87 -12.94
N TRP A 24 5.93 1.33 -12.61
CA TRP A 24 5.09 0.79 -11.55
C TRP A 24 3.66 0.63 -12.02
N LEU A 25 3.05 -0.48 -11.66
CA LEU A 25 1.61 -0.72 -11.72
C LEU A 25 1.07 -0.76 -10.30
N PHE A 26 0.11 0.10 -10.01
CA PHE A 26 -0.66 0.03 -8.77
C PHE A 26 -2.02 -0.61 -9.05
N ALA A 27 -2.37 -1.60 -8.25
CA ALA A 27 -3.69 -2.22 -8.25
C ALA A 27 -4.21 -2.30 -6.80
N ASP A 28 -5.50 -2.17 -6.62
CA ASP A 28 -6.14 -2.42 -5.34
C ASP A 28 -7.08 -3.63 -5.42
N CYS A 29 -7.37 -4.25 -4.29
CA CYS A 29 -8.28 -5.40 -4.23
C CYS A 29 -9.77 -5.03 -4.48
N ASN A 30 -10.07 -3.83 -5.04
CA ASN A 30 -11.38 -3.55 -5.63
C ASN A 30 -11.58 -4.28 -6.96
N VAL A 31 -10.49 -4.55 -7.71
CA VAL A 31 -10.56 -5.40 -8.91
C VAL A 31 -10.77 -6.88 -8.53
N SER A 32 -11.14 -7.69 -9.49
CA SER A 32 -11.31 -9.14 -9.26
C SER A 32 -9.97 -9.85 -9.00
N ALA A 33 -10.00 -11.00 -8.33
CA ALA A 33 -8.82 -11.84 -8.14
C ALA A 33 -8.18 -12.24 -9.47
N GLU A 34 -8.98 -12.45 -10.52
CA GLU A 34 -8.53 -12.79 -11.86
C GLU A 34 -7.67 -11.66 -12.47
N VAL A 35 -8.11 -10.41 -12.35
CA VAL A 35 -7.35 -9.23 -12.83
C VAL A 35 -6.06 -9.07 -12.03
N LEU A 36 -6.09 -9.21 -10.70
CA LEU A 36 -4.88 -9.17 -9.87
C LEU A 36 -3.87 -10.26 -10.26
N GLN A 37 -4.35 -11.49 -10.50
CA GLN A 37 -3.51 -12.59 -10.95
C GLN A 37 -2.91 -12.32 -12.34
N ALA A 38 -3.69 -11.74 -13.26
CA ALA A 38 -3.20 -11.34 -14.58
C ALA A 38 -2.11 -10.26 -14.48
N CYS A 39 -2.27 -9.27 -13.62
CA CYS A 39 -1.24 -8.27 -13.34
C CYS A 39 0.02 -8.94 -12.76
N ALA A 40 -0.13 -9.81 -11.78
CA ALA A 40 0.99 -10.53 -11.16
C ALA A 40 1.75 -11.42 -12.17
N ALA A 41 1.04 -12.19 -13.00
CA ALA A 41 1.63 -13.07 -14.00
C ALA A 41 2.41 -12.32 -15.08
N ARG A 42 1.92 -11.14 -15.49
CA ARG A 42 2.52 -10.34 -16.56
C ARG A 42 3.69 -9.46 -16.12
N ARG A 43 3.92 -9.32 -14.81
CA ARG A 43 5.04 -8.54 -14.25
C ARG A 43 6.39 -9.01 -14.80
N SER A 44 6.62 -10.31 -14.90
CA SER A 44 7.88 -10.87 -15.40
C SER A 44 8.15 -10.55 -16.88
N ILE A 45 7.11 -10.33 -17.67
CA ILE A 45 7.19 -10.03 -19.11
C ILE A 45 7.40 -8.54 -19.34
N ALA A 46 6.66 -7.70 -18.59
CA ALA A 46 6.65 -6.25 -18.78
C ALA A 46 7.66 -5.51 -17.90
N HIS A 47 8.24 -6.18 -16.89
CA HIS A 47 9.27 -5.63 -15.99
C HIS A 47 8.83 -4.42 -15.12
N TYR A 48 7.51 -4.14 -14.98
CA TYR A 48 7.05 -3.16 -14.01
C TYR A 48 7.14 -3.72 -12.59
N ARG A 49 7.20 -2.85 -11.61
CA ARG A 49 6.99 -3.21 -10.21
C ARG A 49 5.48 -3.18 -9.90
N LEU A 50 5.00 -4.18 -9.16
CA LEU A 50 3.59 -4.28 -8.79
C LEU A 50 3.40 -3.89 -7.33
N ALA A 51 2.62 -2.81 -7.11
CA ALA A 51 2.13 -2.42 -5.79
C ALA A 51 0.66 -2.81 -5.65
N VAL A 52 0.30 -3.41 -4.52
CA VAL A 52 -1.08 -3.85 -4.26
C VAL A 52 -1.57 -3.35 -2.91
N ASP A 53 -2.80 -2.81 -2.87
CA ASP A 53 -3.53 -2.48 -1.63
C ASP A 53 -4.66 -3.49 -1.39
N ALA A 54 -4.72 -4.05 -0.18
CA ALA A 54 -5.72 -5.03 0.22
C ALA A 54 -7.13 -4.44 0.44
N VAL A 55 -7.25 -3.13 0.73
CA VAL A 55 -8.48 -2.31 0.82
C VAL A 55 -9.40 -2.66 1.99
N SER A 56 -9.69 -3.93 2.22
CA SER A 56 -10.59 -4.37 3.31
C SER A 56 -10.47 -5.87 3.56
N VAL A 57 -10.85 -6.29 4.77
CA VAL A 57 -10.81 -7.70 5.18
C VAL A 57 -11.45 -8.65 4.16
N PRO A 58 -12.67 -8.42 3.63
CA PRO A 58 -13.23 -9.30 2.61
C PRO A 58 -12.46 -9.29 1.29
N LYS A 59 -11.87 -8.14 0.92
CA LYS A 59 -11.16 -7.99 -0.35
C LYS A 59 -9.73 -8.52 -0.30
N ALA A 60 -9.10 -8.54 0.87
CA ALA A 60 -7.79 -9.16 1.07
C ALA A 60 -7.78 -10.63 0.63
N GLN A 61 -8.93 -11.31 0.64
CA GLN A 61 -9.08 -12.67 0.11
C GLN A 61 -8.95 -12.78 -1.43
N ARG A 62 -8.90 -11.64 -2.14
CA ARG A 62 -8.62 -11.59 -3.58
C ARG A 62 -7.13 -11.63 -3.90
N LEU A 63 -6.27 -11.40 -2.91
CA LEU A 63 -4.82 -11.56 -3.06
C LEU A 63 -4.49 -12.99 -3.50
N PRO A 64 -3.47 -13.17 -4.37
CA PRO A 64 -3.05 -14.51 -4.76
C PRO A 64 -2.49 -15.28 -3.56
N PRO A 65 -2.58 -16.63 -3.55
CA PRO A 65 -2.07 -17.45 -2.44
C PRO A 65 -0.56 -17.31 -2.21
N ARG A 66 0.19 -16.91 -3.24
CA ARG A 66 1.61 -16.54 -3.18
C ARG A 66 1.78 -15.11 -3.63
N LEU A 67 2.61 -14.37 -2.92
CA LEU A 67 2.81 -12.92 -3.10
C LEU A 67 4.11 -12.58 -3.85
N ASP A 68 4.78 -13.58 -4.43
CA ASP A 68 6.13 -13.45 -5.04
C ASP A 68 6.20 -12.38 -6.16
N SER A 69 5.07 -12.08 -6.78
CA SER A 69 4.98 -11.05 -7.83
C SER A 69 4.61 -9.66 -7.31
N ILE A 70 4.43 -9.49 -6.00
CA ILE A 70 4.08 -8.21 -5.38
C ILE A 70 5.33 -7.56 -4.82
N ASP A 71 5.72 -6.42 -5.40
CA ASP A 71 6.89 -5.66 -4.96
C ASP A 71 6.61 -4.81 -3.72
N ALA A 72 5.39 -4.29 -3.59
CA ALA A 72 4.96 -3.56 -2.40
C ALA A 72 3.51 -3.92 -2.03
N LEU A 73 3.32 -4.56 -0.89
CA LEU A 73 2.01 -4.89 -0.36
C LEU A 73 1.62 -3.88 0.72
N PHE A 74 0.50 -3.19 0.51
CA PHE A 74 -0.14 -2.32 1.50
C PHE A 74 -1.32 -3.06 2.12
N ILE A 75 -1.34 -3.16 3.45
CA ILE A 75 -2.30 -3.99 4.17
C ILE A 75 -2.43 -3.51 5.61
N ASN A 76 -3.60 -3.64 6.23
CA ASN A 76 -3.74 -3.41 7.66
C ASN A 76 -3.75 -4.73 8.46
N GLU A 77 -3.66 -4.63 9.79
CA GLU A 77 -3.60 -5.82 10.66
C GLU A 77 -4.80 -6.76 10.49
N GLY A 78 -6.01 -6.21 10.35
CA GLY A 78 -7.22 -7.01 10.19
C GLY A 78 -7.24 -7.76 8.85
N GLU A 79 -6.82 -7.10 7.80
CA GLU A 79 -6.66 -7.66 6.45
C GLU A 79 -5.58 -8.74 6.42
N ALA A 80 -4.41 -8.45 7.02
CA ALA A 80 -3.29 -9.38 7.12
C ALA A 80 -3.69 -10.65 7.90
N SER A 81 -4.31 -10.48 9.07
CA SER A 81 -4.80 -11.61 9.87
C SER A 81 -5.81 -12.45 9.10
N SER A 82 -6.72 -11.81 8.37
CA SER A 82 -7.72 -12.52 7.55
C SER A 82 -7.09 -13.28 6.39
N TYR A 83 -6.15 -12.66 5.67
CA TYR A 83 -5.45 -13.30 4.55
C TYR A 83 -4.62 -14.51 5.00
N LEU A 84 -3.89 -14.36 6.11
CA LEU A 84 -3.03 -15.40 6.66
C LEU A 84 -3.79 -16.49 7.45
N GLY A 85 -5.07 -16.28 7.77
CA GLY A 85 -5.80 -17.13 8.73
C GLY A 85 -5.17 -17.10 10.12
N ALA A 86 -4.50 -15.99 10.47
CA ALA A 86 -3.78 -15.85 11.72
C ALA A 86 -4.72 -15.57 12.90
N GLN A 87 -4.25 -15.91 14.11
CA GLN A 87 -4.98 -15.57 15.33
C GLN A 87 -4.99 -14.04 15.55
N SER A 88 -6.04 -13.53 16.16
CA SER A 88 -6.20 -12.10 16.45
C SER A 88 -5.17 -11.52 17.44
N SER A 89 -4.33 -12.35 18.03
CA SER A 89 -3.26 -11.98 18.97
C SER A 89 -1.87 -11.86 18.30
N ALA A 90 -1.75 -12.09 17.00
CA ALA A 90 -0.48 -11.97 16.31
C ALA A 90 0.02 -10.51 16.34
N SER A 91 1.32 -10.31 16.59
CA SER A 91 1.91 -8.97 16.56
C SER A 91 2.02 -8.44 15.13
N PRO A 92 2.08 -7.10 14.93
CA PRO A 92 2.32 -6.52 13.60
C PRO A 92 3.60 -7.06 12.94
N GLU A 93 4.64 -7.30 13.71
CA GLU A 93 5.90 -7.86 13.25
C GLU A 93 5.73 -9.30 12.77
N ASP A 94 4.97 -10.13 13.49
CA ASP A 94 4.71 -11.52 13.10
C ASP A 94 3.86 -11.59 11.84
N LEU A 95 2.84 -10.72 11.72
CA LEU A 95 2.02 -10.60 10.51
C LEU A 95 2.87 -10.18 9.30
N ALA A 96 3.72 -9.16 9.48
CA ALA A 96 4.59 -8.69 8.40
C ALA A 96 5.58 -9.77 7.95
N LYS A 97 6.19 -10.50 8.90
CA LYS A 97 7.09 -11.64 8.59
C LYS A 97 6.35 -12.73 7.80
N ALA A 98 5.17 -13.13 8.25
CA ALA A 98 4.38 -14.14 7.57
C ALA A 98 3.99 -13.73 6.14
N LEU A 99 3.67 -12.45 5.90
CA LEU A 99 3.41 -11.93 4.55
C LEU A 99 4.66 -11.97 3.66
N LEU A 100 5.83 -11.66 4.20
CA LEU A 100 7.12 -11.79 3.51
C LEU A 100 7.42 -13.27 3.19
N GLU A 101 7.16 -14.19 4.11
CA GLU A 101 7.27 -15.64 3.89
C GLU A 101 6.28 -16.16 2.82
N CYS A 102 5.12 -15.51 2.67
CA CYS A 102 4.20 -15.75 1.56
C CYS A 102 4.76 -15.25 0.21
N GLY A 103 5.86 -14.49 0.21
CA GLY A 103 6.58 -14.09 -0.99
C GLY A 103 6.56 -12.59 -1.31
N ALA A 104 5.84 -11.75 -0.56
CA ALA A 104 5.86 -10.30 -0.80
C ALA A 104 7.29 -9.76 -0.70
N GLN A 105 7.70 -8.92 -1.65
CA GLN A 105 9.06 -8.36 -1.64
C GLN A 105 9.21 -7.30 -0.54
N THR A 106 8.22 -6.43 -0.40
CA THR A 106 8.10 -5.51 0.73
C THR A 106 6.68 -5.47 1.27
N VAL A 107 6.55 -5.23 2.57
CA VAL A 107 5.27 -5.10 3.27
C VAL A 107 5.19 -3.74 3.93
N VAL A 108 4.05 -3.08 3.80
CA VAL A 108 3.66 -1.85 4.52
C VAL A 108 2.38 -2.15 5.28
N LEU A 109 2.52 -2.55 6.55
CA LEU A 109 1.43 -2.98 7.41
C LEU A 109 1.01 -1.85 8.34
N THR A 110 -0.20 -1.33 8.15
CA THR A 110 -0.73 -0.22 8.94
C THR A 110 -1.37 -0.72 10.24
N CYS A 111 -1.03 -0.05 11.36
CA CYS A 111 -1.49 -0.39 12.71
C CYS A 111 -2.34 0.74 13.33
N GLY A 112 -3.01 1.54 12.50
CA GLY A 112 -3.85 2.67 12.94
C GLY A 112 -3.06 3.68 13.75
N GLY A 113 -3.55 4.05 14.94
CA GLY A 113 -2.87 5.01 15.83
C GLY A 113 -1.53 4.54 16.41
N ARG A 114 -1.11 3.31 16.15
CA ARG A 114 0.22 2.80 16.52
C ARG A 114 1.26 3.01 15.43
N GLY A 115 0.87 3.41 14.22
CA GLY A 115 1.80 3.67 13.13
C GLY A 115 1.83 2.58 12.07
N VAL A 116 3.01 2.31 11.53
CA VAL A 116 3.21 1.39 10.39
C VAL A 116 4.43 0.50 10.65
N THR A 117 4.28 -0.81 10.47
CA THR A 117 5.39 -1.76 10.40
C THR A 117 5.69 -2.02 8.92
N CYS A 118 6.91 -1.76 8.48
CA CYS A 118 7.31 -1.96 7.09
C CYS A 118 8.68 -2.61 6.98
N GLY A 119 8.94 -3.28 5.89
CA GLY A 119 10.23 -3.91 5.63
C GLY A 119 10.18 -4.93 4.50
N ASP A 120 11.30 -5.65 4.38
CA ASP A 120 11.53 -6.74 3.46
C ASP A 120 12.07 -7.98 4.20
N ALA A 121 12.53 -9.00 3.47
CA ALA A 121 13.08 -10.23 4.06
C ALA A 121 14.34 -10.00 4.91
N THR A 122 15.00 -8.83 4.82
CA THR A 122 16.24 -8.53 5.54
C THR A 122 15.98 -7.82 6.86
N ALA A 123 15.01 -6.91 6.93
CA ALA A 123 14.72 -6.13 8.12
C ALA A 123 13.30 -5.57 8.11
N LEU A 124 12.72 -5.52 9.32
CA LEU A 124 11.49 -4.78 9.61
C LEU A 124 11.79 -3.52 10.40
N THR A 125 11.06 -2.46 10.11
CA THR A 125 11.12 -1.18 10.82
C THR A 125 9.73 -0.78 11.24
N HIS A 126 9.58 -0.29 12.47
CA HIS A 126 8.35 0.33 12.95
C HIS A 126 8.46 1.85 12.87
N ILE A 127 7.50 2.47 12.20
CA ILE A 127 7.36 3.93 12.09
C ILE A 127 6.18 4.32 12.97
N PRO A 128 6.39 5.08 14.07
CA PRO A 128 5.31 5.52 14.93
C PRO A 128 4.28 6.37 14.19
N ALA A 129 3.05 6.38 14.66
CA ALA A 129 2.00 7.21 14.08
C ALA A 129 2.39 8.70 14.14
N VAL A 130 2.22 9.39 13.03
CA VAL A 130 2.41 10.84 12.97
C VAL A 130 1.27 11.53 13.71
N PRO A 131 1.54 12.42 14.67
CA PRO A 131 0.50 13.16 15.36
C PRO A 131 -0.35 13.98 14.40
N ALA A 132 -1.67 13.90 14.53
CA ALA A 132 -2.63 14.64 13.72
C ALA A 132 -3.90 14.97 14.51
N GLN A 133 -4.52 16.10 14.23
CA GLN A 133 -5.87 16.42 14.72
C GLN A 133 -6.89 15.68 13.84
N ARG A 134 -7.41 14.56 14.33
CA ARG A 134 -8.32 13.71 13.55
C ARG A 134 -9.68 14.37 13.36
N VAL A 135 -9.98 14.80 12.14
CA VAL A 135 -11.29 15.25 11.66
C VAL A 135 -12.02 14.10 10.97
N SER A 136 -11.34 13.39 10.03
CA SER A 136 -11.90 12.24 9.32
C SER A 136 -10.81 11.18 9.12
N ALA A 137 -11.19 9.90 9.09
CA ALA A 137 -10.25 8.81 8.75
C ALA A 137 -10.31 8.40 7.27
N THR A 138 -11.28 8.96 6.51
CA THR A 138 -11.50 8.57 5.12
C THR A 138 -10.36 9.07 4.24
N GLY A 139 -9.76 8.16 3.45
CA GLY A 139 -8.67 8.48 2.53
C GLY A 139 -7.27 8.46 3.16
N ALA A 140 -7.12 8.25 4.48
CA ALA A 140 -5.80 8.21 5.11
C ALA A 140 -4.96 7.02 4.62
N GLY A 141 -5.59 5.86 4.38
CA GLY A 141 -4.92 4.69 3.77
C GLY A 141 -4.44 5.00 2.35
N ASP A 142 -5.33 5.53 1.51
CA ASP A 142 -4.98 5.92 0.14
C ASP A 142 -3.86 6.96 0.11
N ALA A 143 -3.88 7.93 1.04
CA ALA A 143 -2.85 8.94 1.18
C ALA A 143 -1.49 8.33 1.57
N LEU A 144 -1.49 7.35 2.49
CA LEU A 144 -0.28 6.62 2.86
C LEU A 144 0.30 5.89 1.65
N VAL A 145 -0.53 5.16 0.91
CA VAL A 145 -0.11 4.46 -0.33
C VAL A 145 0.46 5.46 -1.33
N ALA A 146 -0.25 6.55 -1.62
CA ALA A 146 0.16 7.56 -2.60
C ALA A 146 1.50 8.21 -2.23
N GLY A 147 1.67 8.64 -0.97
CA GLY A 147 2.91 9.25 -0.49
C GLY A 147 4.09 8.27 -0.49
N THR A 148 3.84 7.01 -0.12
CA THR A 148 4.86 5.96 -0.15
C THR A 148 5.31 5.67 -1.58
N LEU A 149 4.37 5.44 -2.51
CA LEU A 149 4.70 5.15 -3.91
C LEU A 149 5.40 6.34 -4.58
N TRP A 150 4.95 7.57 -4.32
CA TRP A 150 5.61 8.77 -4.83
C TRP A 150 7.11 8.80 -4.48
N ARG A 151 7.47 8.48 -3.23
CA ARG A 151 8.87 8.50 -2.79
C ARG A 151 9.65 7.25 -3.24
N LEU A 152 9.01 6.08 -3.32
CA LEU A 152 9.63 4.88 -3.89
C LEU A 152 9.99 5.08 -5.37
N ILE A 153 9.12 5.73 -6.14
CA ILE A 153 9.37 6.08 -7.55
C ILE A 153 10.54 7.06 -7.67
N ALA A 154 10.70 7.96 -6.70
CA ALA A 154 11.82 8.90 -6.63
C ALA A 154 13.15 8.23 -6.18
N GLY A 155 13.12 6.96 -5.77
CA GLY A 155 14.32 6.20 -5.38
C GLY A 155 14.66 6.24 -3.90
N ASP A 156 13.77 6.69 -3.04
CA ASP A 156 13.96 6.69 -1.58
C ASP A 156 14.02 5.27 -1.02
N THR A 157 14.60 5.15 0.17
CA THR A 157 14.51 3.92 0.96
C THR A 157 13.06 3.64 1.35
N LEU A 158 12.70 2.36 1.58
CA LEU A 158 11.35 1.98 1.99
C LEU A 158 10.91 2.74 3.26
N ALA A 159 11.76 2.80 4.28
CA ALA A 159 11.44 3.49 5.53
C ALA A 159 11.19 5.01 5.32
N GLY A 160 12.02 5.66 4.50
CA GLY A 160 11.83 7.07 4.14
C GLY A 160 10.54 7.32 3.34
N ALA A 161 10.24 6.43 2.40
CA ALA A 161 9.02 6.48 1.60
C ALA A 161 7.75 6.28 2.46
N VAL A 162 7.77 5.30 3.36
CA VAL A 162 6.65 5.03 4.29
C VAL A 162 6.47 6.17 5.28
N LEU A 163 7.55 6.80 5.76
CA LEU A 163 7.46 7.99 6.61
C LEU A 163 6.75 9.14 5.87
N ALA A 164 7.10 9.39 4.61
CA ALA A 164 6.41 10.39 3.79
C ALA A 164 4.92 10.04 3.59
N GLY A 165 4.61 8.78 3.34
CA GLY A 165 3.23 8.29 3.28
C GLY A 165 2.46 8.50 4.59
N ALA A 166 3.10 8.22 5.75
CA ALA A 166 2.50 8.45 7.06
C ALA A 166 2.25 9.95 7.34
N GLN A 167 3.14 10.84 6.89
CA GLN A 167 2.95 12.29 6.96
C GLN A 167 1.76 12.74 6.09
N LEU A 168 1.63 12.18 4.89
CA LEU A 168 0.50 12.49 4.00
C LEU A 168 -0.82 11.96 4.57
N ALA A 169 -0.82 10.77 5.16
CA ALA A 169 -1.96 10.23 5.88
C ALA A 169 -2.39 11.13 7.04
N ALA A 170 -1.43 11.63 7.84
CA ALA A 170 -1.68 12.57 8.93
C ALA A 170 -2.32 13.87 8.42
N LEU A 171 -1.80 14.46 7.34
CA LEU A 171 -2.39 15.64 6.69
C LEU A 171 -3.82 15.37 6.19
N THR A 172 -4.11 14.17 5.71
CA THR A 172 -5.46 13.76 5.27
C THR A 172 -6.41 13.61 6.44
N LEU A 173 -5.94 13.07 7.58
CA LEU A 173 -6.74 12.99 8.80
C LEU A 173 -7.22 14.37 9.32
N GLU A 174 -6.49 15.44 9.03
CA GLU A 174 -6.76 16.83 9.49
C GLU A 174 -7.80 17.56 8.60
N THR A 175 -8.40 16.90 7.62
CA THR A 175 -9.44 17.46 6.76
C THR A 175 -10.70 16.57 6.75
N ASP A 176 -11.83 17.15 6.42
CA ASP A 176 -13.10 16.44 6.20
C ASP A 176 -13.19 15.79 4.81
N ARG A 177 -12.18 16.01 3.94
CA ARG A 177 -12.10 15.49 2.59
C ARG A 177 -11.18 14.27 2.53
N SER A 178 -11.52 13.30 1.70
CA SER A 178 -10.66 12.14 1.42
C SER A 178 -9.39 12.50 0.64
N VAL A 179 -9.38 13.64 -0.06
CA VAL A 179 -8.21 14.22 -0.70
C VAL A 179 -8.11 15.69 -0.31
N ARG A 180 -6.99 16.08 0.26
CA ARG A 180 -6.71 17.45 0.67
C ARG A 180 -6.54 18.37 -0.55
N ALA A 181 -7.26 19.50 -0.59
CA ALA A 181 -7.32 20.37 -1.77
C ALA A 181 -6.03 21.17 -2.02
N ASP A 182 -5.25 21.44 -0.96
CA ASP A 182 -4.00 22.20 -0.98
C ASP A 182 -2.75 21.29 -1.00
N LEU A 183 -2.95 19.99 -1.28
CA LEU A 183 -1.85 19.03 -1.32
C LEU A 183 -0.83 19.40 -2.40
N SER A 184 0.44 19.49 -1.99
CA SER A 184 1.56 19.75 -2.87
C SER A 184 2.84 19.10 -2.35
N PRO A 185 3.86 18.83 -3.21
CA PRO A 185 5.16 18.35 -2.75
C PRO A 185 5.77 19.23 -1.66
N ALA A 186 5.70 20.57 -1.83
CA ALA A 186 6.24 21.52 -0.85
C ALA A 186 5.57 21.43 0.52
N LEU A 187 4.25 21.20 0.57
CA LEU A 187 3.54 20.99 1.83
C LEU A 187 4.02 19.72 2.53
N LEU A 188 4.18 18.62 1.80
CA LEU A 188 4.67 17.36 2.35
C LEU A 188 6.12 17.46 2.80
N ASP A 189 7.00 18.07 2.02
CA ASP A 189 8.40 18.28 2.38
C ASP A 189 8.54 19.13 3.65
N SER A 190 7.73 20.19 3.78
CA SER A 190 7.71 21.03 5.00
C SER A 190 7.25 20.24 6.24
N ARG A 191 6.29 19.33 6.08
CA ARG A 191 5.79 18.48 7.16
C ARG A 191 6.86 17.46 7.59
N ILE A 192 7.54 16.82 6.64
CA ILE A 192 8.64 15.89 6.92
C ILE A 192 9.75 16.60 7.69
N ALA A 193 10.16 17.79 7.24
CA ALA A 193 11.20 18.57 7.91
C ALA A 193 10.82 19.02 9.33
N SER A 194 9.54 19.30 9.59
CA SER A 194 9.05 19.69 10.92
C SER A 194 8.89 18.50 11.87
N GLY A 195 8.61 17.30 11.37
CA GLY A 195 8.47 16.06 12.16
C GLY A 195 9.80 15.40 12.53
N ALA A 196 10.91 15.83 11.96
CA ALA A 196 12.26 15.33 12.24
C ALA A 196 12.96 15.98 13.47
N ARG A 197 12.22 16.79 14.29
CA ARG A 197 12.75 17.47 15.47
C ARG A 197 12.27 16.83 16.76
#